data_29313891c0900a614609e29c5bb8d889
#
_entry.id   29313891c0900a614609e29c5bb8d889
#
_cell.length_a   1.000
_cell.length_b   1.000
_cell.length_c   1.000
_cell.angle_alpha   90.00
_cell.angle_beta   90.00
_cell.angle_gamma   90.00
#
_symmetry.space_group_name_H-M   'P 1'
#
loop_
_entity.id
_entity.type
_entity.pdbx_description
1 polymer ?
#
loop_
_entity_poly.entity_id
_entity_poly.type
_entity_poly.pdbx_seq_one_letter_code
_entity_poly.pdbx_strand_id
1 'polypeptide(L)'
;MMKNSRMLLFMLLVLLSSLMTPAEAQFKVVGYLPTWAGSVSNIQFNKLTHVNYAFLIPTSNGGYQPIENPSKLQSLVTAAHANGVKVLVSVGGGGGGDGFHGIVASSANRINFANNMLAFANQYNLDGIDIDWEYPADGSEANNFLLMMQQLSTTMHNNGKLCTIAVIGLYGTHIVTGVFNTVDYLTIMAYDDNDYDHSTYNLAVQCMNYWRGRGVPAAKAILGVPFYCRPTWETYAQLLAQGADPYSDTYNGKGYNGITTIKNKTNLAFDQGGGIMMWELSGDVSGQYSLVSAIHEVVLNRTGGGGTPVTAPIGKTIWLQGNNALYVSSENGTKAMNCNRTIPQGWEQFLVGDAGNGKVTLQSMGKYVSSENGEQAMTCNRTTPQGWEQFDWVVNADNTISLRGNNGLYVSSENGTAAMNCNRTSIQDWEKFRFGVVTATARATATAFDIVTGNARGGIYPNPVQKGSVLSVAVKQYNANALVQVTLIDMSGKTLAQYKTRTGNINIPVKYIPGTYLVKIENAGNSYVQKLIVQ
;
A
#
# COMPACT_ATOMS: atom_id res chain seq x y z
N MET A 1 -27.38 45.71 32.73
CA MET A 1 -27.29 44.26 32.39
C MET A 1 -27.07 43.95 30.90
N MET A 2 -27.38 44.78 29.93
CA MET A 2 -27.21 44.50 28.48
C MET A 2 -25.80 44.67 27.90
N LYS A 3 -24.84 45.34 28.58
CA LYS A 3 -23.47 45.54 28.07
C LYS A 3 -22.58 44.29 28.24
N ASN A 4 -22.79 43.50 29.30
CA ASN A 4 -21.97 42.30 29.58
C ASN A 4 -22.32 41.09 28.70
N SER A 5 -23.54 41.01 28.19
CA SER A 5 -23.99 39.90 27.32
C SER A 5 -23.37 39.98 25.91
N ARG A 6 -23.12 41.18 25.38
CA ARG A 6 -22.47 41.36 24.07
C ARG A 6 -20.97 41.08 24.10
N MET A 7 -20.33 41.35 25.23
CA MET A 7 -18.90 41.04 25.41
C MET A 7 -18.66 39.54 25.58
N LEU A 8 -19.57 38.82 26.25
CA LEU A 8 -19.49 37.35 26.38
C LEU A 8 -19.73 36.65 25.02
N LEU A 9 -20.66 37.16 24.19
CA LEU A 9 -20.92 36.61 22.85
C LEU A 9 -19.73 36.83 21.90
N PHE A 10 -19.04 37.98 22.01
CA PHE A 10 -17.84 38.25 21.20
C PHE A 10 -16.65 37.42 21.64
N MET A 11 -16.45 37.16 22.93
CA MET A 11 -15.43 36.23 23.44
C MET A 11 -15.71 34.80 23.05
N LEU A 12 -16.98 34.34 23.00
CA LEU A 12 -17.34 33.01 22.55
C LEU A 12 -17.11 32.81 21.05
N LEU A 13 -17.37 33.84 20.23
CA LEU A 13 -17.08 33.82 18.79
C LEU A 13 -15.56 33.81 18.49
N VAL A 14 -14.76 34.50 19.27
CA VAL A 14 -13.29 34.52 19.13
C VAL A 14 -12.68 33.21 19.62
N LEU A 15 -13.25 32.54 20.64
CA LEU A 15 -12.80 31.23 21.06
C LEU A 15 -13.17 30.09 20.07
N LEU A 16 -14.28 30.21 19.32
CA LEU A 16 -14.63 29.24 18.28
C LEU A 16 -13.78 29.40 17.01
N SER A 17 -13.21 30.56 16.73
CA SER A 17 -12.36 30.79 15.56
C SER A 17 -10.91 30.29 15.73
N SER A 18 -10.48 29.98 16.93
CA SER A 18 -9.10 29.52 17.24
C SER A 18 -8.90 28.00 17.21
N LEU A 19 -9.93 27.19 16.87
CA LEU A 19 -9.86 25.72 16.82
C LEU A 19 -9.96 25.13 15.41
N MET A 20 -9.96 25.95 14.36
CA MET A 20 -9.76 25.44 13.01
C MET A 20 -8.25 25.33 12.74
N THR A 21 -7.61 24.27 13.22
CA THR A 21 -6.38 23.80 12.58
C THR A 21 -6.71 23.55 11.11
N PRO A 22 -5.93 24.10 10.15
CA PRO A 22 -6.14 23.75 8.75
C PRO A 22 -6.08 22.22 8.64
N ALA A 23 -7.14 21.63 8.10
CA ALA A 23 -7.13 20.19 7.81
C ALA A 23 -5.89 19.91 6.98
N GLU A 24 -4.98 19.11 7.50
CA GLU A 24 -3.79 18.72 6.78
C GLU A 24 -4.26 18.07 5.47
N ALA A 25 -3.76 18.55 4.33
CA ALA A 25 -4.26 18.12 3.03
C ALA A 25 -4.02 16.61 2.89
N GLN A 26 -5.10 15.85 2.79
CA GLN A 26 -5.04 14.39 2.70
C GLN A 26 -4.08 13.96 1.58
N PHE A 27 -3.16 13.04 1.89
CA PHE A 27 -2.27 12.43 0.91
C PHE A 27 -3.09 11.71 -0.17
N LYS A 28 -2.83 12.03 -1.43
CA LYS A 28 -3.62 11.52 -2.55
C LYS A 28 -3.04 10.20 -3.06
N VAL A 29 -3.92 9.23 -3.29
CA VAL A 29 -3.60 7.95 -3.95
C VAL A 29 -4.49 7.88 -5.19
N VAL A 30 -3.89 8.15 -6.36
CA VAL A 30 -4.61 8.33 -7.63
C VAL A 30 -4.32 7.14 -8.52
N GLY A 31 -5.34 6.40 -8.97
CA GLY A 31 -5.18 5.31 -9.91
C GLY A 31 -5.81 5.62 -11.27
N TYR A 32 -5.12 5.35 -12.37
CA TYR A 32 -5.72 5.41 -13.70
C TYR A 32 -6.38 4.07 -14.03
N LEU A 33 -7.59 4.10 -14.58
CA LEU A 33 -8.28 2.93 -15.13
C LEU A 33 -8.53 3.15 -16.62
N PRO A 34 -7.84 2.41 -17.51
CA PRO A 34 -8.05 2.52 -18.95
C PRO A 34 -9.48 2.11 -19.37
N THR A 35 -10.00 2.74 -20.42
CA THR A 35 -11.30 2.36 -21.00
C THR A 35 -11.29 0.92 -21.53
N TRP A 36 -10.16 0.48 -22.10
CA TRP A 36 -9.98 -0.80 -22.79
C TRP A 36 -9.52 -1.97 -21.89
N ALA A 37 -9.03 -1.72 -20.68
CA ALA A 37 -8.48 -2.76 -19.80
C ALA A 37 -9.01 -2.68 -18.38
N GLY A 38 -8.90 -3.79 -17.65
CA GLY A 38 -9.29 -3.91 -16.24
C GLY A 38 -10.80 -4.00 -16.00
N SER A 39 -11.16 -4.45 -14.81
CA SER A 39 -12.54 -4.54 -14.32
C SER A 39 -12.73 -3.70 -13.07
N VAL A 40 -13.86 -3.02 -12.97
CA VAL A 40 -14.24 -2.24 -11.78
C VAL A 40 -14.27 -3.10 -10.51
N SER A 41 -14.66 -4.37 -10.63
CA SER A 41 -14.70 -5.32 -9.51
C SER A 41 -13.34 -5.65 -8.90
N ASN A 42 -12.25 -5.41 -9.64
CA ASN A 42 -10.89 -5.72 -9.18
C ASN A 42 -10.22 -4.52 -8.49
N ILE A 43 -10.85 -3.35 -8.51
CA ILE A 43 -10.28 -2.13 -7.92
C ILE A 43 -10.37 -2.20 -6.39
N GLN A 44 -9.26 -1.93 -5.73
CA GLN A 44 -9.14 -1.89 -4.28
C GLN A 44 -9.50 -0.49 -3.74
N PHE A 45 -10.77 -0.07 -3.89
CA PHE A 45 -11.24 1.30 -3.59
C PHE A 45 -10.85 1.79 -2.20
N ASN A 46 -10.89 0.94 -1.19
CA ASN A 46 -10.50 1.29 0.19
C ASN A 46 -9.02 1.70 0.35
N LYS A 47 -8.23 1.62 -0.72
CA LYS A 47 -6.80 1.99 -0.76
C LYS A 47 -6.53 3.20 -1.64
N LEU A 48 -7.55 3.75 -2.28
CA LEU A 48 -7.47 4.85 -3.22
C LEU A 48 -8.22 6.09 -2.69
N THR A 49 -7.84 7.26 -3.16
CA THR A 49 -8.58 8.50 -2.94
C THR A 49 -9.25 9.01 -4.23
N HIS A 50 -8.64 8.71 -5.38
CA HIS A 50 -9.11 9.13 -6.68
C HIS A 50 -8.91 8.03 -7.71
N VAL A 51 -9.80 7.97 -8.71
CA VAL A 51 -9.62 7.17 -9.93
C VAL A 51 -9.85 8.06 -11.15
N ASN A 52 -8.88 8.08 -12.07
CA ASN A 52 -8.98 8.74 -13.36
C ASN A 52 -9.37 7.70 -14.43
N TYR A 53 -10.53 7.85 -15.05
CA TYR A 53 -10.97 6.98 -16.16
C TYR A 53 -10.35 7.48 -17.48
N ALA A 54 -9.53 6.70 -18.13
CA ALA A 54 -8.66 7.09 -19.24
C ALA A 54 -8.96 6.27 -20.52
N PHE A 55 -9.35 6.90 -21.66
CA PHE A 55 -9.31 8.34 -21.93
C PHE A 55 -10.57 8.81 -22.63
N LEU A 56 -10.89 10.09 -22.48
CA LEU A 56 -11.83 10.81 -23.35
C LEU A 56 -11.03 11.58 -24.38
N ILE A 57 -11.33 11.39 -25.67
CA ILE A 57 -10.56 11.99 -26.78
C ILE A 57 -11.15 13.35 -27.17
N PRO A 58 -10.42 14.47 -27.04
CA PRO A 58 -10.91 15.79 -27.41
C PRO A 58 -10.91 16.00 -28.92
N THR A 59 -11.80 16.86 -29.42
CA THR A 59 -11.82 17.32 -30.80
C THR A 59 -11.45 18.79 -30.89
N SER A 60 -10.88 19.20 -32.03
CA SER A 60 -10.25 20.53 -32.23
C SER A 60 -11.18 21.74 -32.03
N ASN A 61 -12.49 21.54 -32.08
CA ASN A 61 -13.51 22.57 -31.86
C ASN A 61 -13.99 22.67 -30.39
N GLY A 62 -13.35 21.97 -29.46
CA GLY A 62 -13.73 21.93 -28.05
C GLY A 62 -14.77 20.86 -27.69
N GLY A 63 -15.11 19.98 -28.61
CA GLY A 63 -15.91 18.78 -28.37
C GLY A 63 -15.04 17.58 -27.92
N TYR A 64 -15.65 16.41 -27.97
CA TYR A 64 -14.98 15.14 -27.67
C TYR A 64 -15.61 13.99 -28.50
N GLN A 65 -14.86 12.91 -28.68
CA GLN A 65 -15.38 11.67 -29.25
C GLN A 65 -16.20 10.91 -28.21
N PRO A 66 -17.16 10.07 -28.62
CA PRO A 66 -17.91 9.23 -27.65
C PRO A 66 -16.94 8.45 -26.77
N ILE A 67 -17.18 8.49 -25.44
CA ILE A 67 -16.32 7.76 -24.49
C ILE A 67 -16.45 6.26 -24.74
N GLU A 68 -15.32 5.58 -24.74
CA GLU A 68 -15.29 4.12 -24.83
C GLU A 68 -15.78 3.49 -23.52
N ASN A 69 -16.56 2.41 -23.61
CA ASN A 69 -17.13 1.68 -22.47
C ASN A 69 -17.87 2.57 -21.44
N PRO A 70 -18.90 3.34 -21.85
CA PRO A 70 -19.63 4.24 -20.95
C PRO A 70 -20.30 3.53 -19.77
N SER A 71 -20.72 2.28 -19.92
CA SER A 71 -21.28 1.46 -18.83
C SER A 71 -20.23 1.11 -17.76
N LYS A 72 -18.97 0.91 -18.17
CA LYS A 72 -17.86 0.72 -17.23
C LYS A 72 -17.58 1.99 -16.43
N LEU A 73 -17.62 3.18 -17.06
CA LEU A 73 -17.51 4.46 -16.36
C LEU A 73 -18.63 4.62 -15.33
N GLN A 74 -19.89 4.34 -15.70
CA GLN A 74 -21.02 4.43 -14.79
C GLN A 74 -20.87 3.48 -13.59
N SER A 75 -20.42 2.24 -13.83
CA SER A 75 -20.15 1.26 -12.78
C SER A 75 -19.00 1.70 -11.87
N LEU A 76 -17.95 2.30 -12.45
CA LEU A 76 -16.82 2.86 -11.70
C LEU A 76 -17.26 3.97 -10.76
N VAL A 77 -18.03 4.95 -11.25
CA VAL A 77 -18.52 6.06 -10.45
C VAL A 77 -19.36 5.56 -9.28
N THR A 78 -20.30 4.64 -9.54
CA THR A 78 -21.14 4.06 -8.51
C THR A 78 -20.31 3.36 -7.42
N ALA A 79 -19.37 2.52 -7.82
CA ALA A 79 -18.55 1.76 -6.88
C ALA A 79 -17.55 2.65 -6.11
N ALA A 80 -16.92 3.62 -6.78
CA ALA A 80 -15.98 4.55 -6.18
C ALA A 80 -16.66 5.43 -5.13
N HIS A 81 -17.80 6.06 -5.48
CA HIS A 81 -18.55 6.92 -4.56
C HIS A 81 -19.06 6.16 -3.33
N ALA A 82 -19.50 4.91 -3.50
CA ALA A 82 -19.87 4.04 -2.37
C ALA A 82 -18.71 3.79 -1.38
N ASN A 83 -17.48 4.01 -1.82
CA ASN A 83 -16.25 3.88 -1.01
C ASN A 83 -15.60 5.24 -0.67
N GLY A 84 -16.25 6.37 -0.95
CA GLY A 84 -15.71 7.71 -0.70
C GLY A 84 -14.53 8.11 -1.62
N VAL A 85 -14.38 7.42 -2.75
CA VAL A 85 -13.32 7.66 -3.76
C VAL A 85 -13.86 8.56 -4.86
N LYS A 86 -13.10 9.59 -5.23
CA LYS A 86 -13.45 10.52 -6.30
C LYS A 86 -13.13 9.94 -7.66
N VAL A 87 -13.96 10.27 -8.67
CA VAL A 87 -13.75 9.84 -10.06
C VAL A 87 -13.62 11.04 -10.97
N LEU A 88 -12.54 11.10 -11.73
CA LEU A 88 -12.31 12.05 -12.81
C LEU A 88 -12.29 11.29 -14.15
N VAL A 89 -12.57 12.00 -15.26
CA VAL A 89 -12.20 11.50 -16.58
C VAL A 89 -10.89 12.19 -17.00
N SER A 90 -9.94 11.39 -17.49
CA SER A 90 -8.71 11.90 -18.10
C SER A 90 -8.96 12.10 -19.59
N VAL A 91 -8.55 13.28 -20.08
CA VAL A 91 -8.79 13.73 -21.45
C VAL A 91 -7.46 13.81 -22.19
N GLY A 92 -7.34 13.09 -23.30
CA GLY A 92 -6.13 13.02 -24.11
C GLY A 92 -5.42 11.68 -23.99
N GLY A 93 -4.26 11.64 -23.33
CA GLY A 93 -3.36 10.49 -23.23
C GLY A 93 -2.41 10.38 -24.41
N GLY A 94 -1.47 9.44 -24.34
CA GLY A 94 -0.48 9.21 -25.40
C GLY A 94 -1.10 8.98 -26.76
N GLY A 95 -0.87 9.89 -27.72
CA GLY A 95 -1.47 9.90 -29.06
C GLY A 95 -2.93 10.33 -29.13
N GLY A 96 -3.58 10.67 -28.00
CA GLY A 96 -4.97 11.14 -27.97
C GLY A 96 -5.13 12.66 -27.88
N GLY A 97 -4.02 13.41 -27.86
CA GLY A 97 -4.00 14.84 -27.60
C GLY A 97 -4.16 15.79 -28.80
N ASP A 98 -4.28 15.31 -30.03
CA ASP A 98 -4.28 16.14 -31.26
C ASP A 98 -5.37 17.24 -31.26
N GLY A 99 -6.52 16.96 -30.67
CA GLY A 99 -7.61 17.93 -30.56
C GLY A 99 -7.25 19.19 -29.77
N PHE A 100 -6.32 19.10 -28.83
CA PHE A 100 -5.94 20.22 -27.98
C PHE A 100 -5.31 21.39 -28.75
N HIS A 101 -4.56 21.13 -29.83
CA HIS A 101 -4.00 22.21 -30.66
C HIS A 101 -5.08 23.18 -31.16
N GLY A 102 -6.20 22.65 -31.65
CA GLY A 102 -7.32 23.48 -32.09
C GLY A 102 -8.09 24.14 -30.93
N ILE A 103 -8.18 23.45 -29.79
CA ILE A 103 -8.83 24.00 -28.60
C ILE A 103 -8.06 25.20 -28.06
N VAL A 104 -6.75 25.09 -27.88
CA VAL A 104 -5.96 26.20 -27.29
C VAL A 104 -5.81 27.38 -28.22
N ALA A 105 -5.85 27.17 -29.54
CA ALA A 105 -5.69 28.22 -30.54
C ALA A 105 -6.80 29.30 -30.52
N SER A 106 -8.01 28.96 -30.04
CA SER A 106 -9.17 29.83 -30.11
C SER A 106 -9.83 30.03 -28.74
N SER A 107 -10.12 31.28 -28.39
CA SER A 107 -10.88 31.60 -27.15
C SER A 107 -12.27 30.94 -27.17
N ALA A 108 -12.94 30.91 -28.32
CA ALA A 108 -14.24 30.28 -28.47
C ALA A 108 -14.15 28.76 -28.21
N ASN A 109 -13.12 28.09 -28.75
CA ASN A 109 -12.94 26.66 -28.56
C ASN A 109 -12.56 26.31 -27.12
N ARG A 110 -11.77 27.15 -26.42
CA ARG A 110 -11.48 26.99 -24.99
C ARG A 110 -12.73 27.07 -24.12
N ILE A 111 -13.62 28.06 -24.41
CA ILE A 111 -14.91 28.21 -23.72
C ILE A 111 -15.80 26.98 -24.01
N ASN A 112 -15.89 26.58 -25.27
CA ASN A 112 -16.67 25.43 -25.70
C ASN A 112 -16.19 24.13 -25.01
N PHE A 113 -14.88 23.93 -24.97
CA PHE A 113 -14.27 22.80 -24.29
C PHE A 113 -14.62 22.78 -22.78
N ALA A 114 -14.46 23.89 -22.07
CA ALA A 114 -14.78 23.96 -20.65
C ALA A 114 -16.27 23.64 -20.37
N ASN A 115 -17.17 24.16 -21.20
CA ASN A 115 -18.60 23.88 -21.07
C ASN A 115 -18.94 22.41 -21.37
N ASN A 116 -18.34 21.83 -22.40
CA ASN A 116 -18.53 20.43 -22.76
C ASN A 116 -17.97 19.49 -21.70
N MET A 117 -16.82 19.82 -21.09
CA MET A 117 -16.25 19.04 -19.98
C MET A 117 -17.14 19.09 -18.75
N LEU A 118 -17.71 20.27 -18.42
CA LEU A 118 -18.67 20.38 -17.33
C LEU A 118 -19.94 19.56 -17.61
N ALA A 119 -20.47 19.63 -18.84
CA ALA A 119 -21.64 18.84 -19.22
C ALA A 119 -21.36 17.34 -19.12
N PHE A 120 -20.21 16.88 -19.61
CA PHE A 120 -19.77 15.49 -19.48
C PHE A 120 -19.62 15.07 -18.02
N ALA A 121 -18.95 15.88 -17.19
CA ALA A 121 -18.77 15.60 -15.78
C ALA A 121 -20.11 15.50 -15.03
N ASN A 122 -21.08 16.33 -15.38
CA ASN A 122 -22.42 16.28 -14.80
C ASN A 122 -23.21 15.06 -15.29
N GLN A 123 -23.13 14.71 -16.58
CA GLN A 123 -23.78 13.53 -17.16
C GLN A 123 -23.40 12.23 -16.46
N TYR A 124 -22.13 12.07 -16.11
CA TYR A 124 -21.60 10.86 -15.47
C TYR A 124 -21.43 11.01 -13.95
N ASN A 125 -21.83 12.14 -13.36
CA ASN A 125 -21.64 12.45 -11.94
C ASN A 125 -20.17 12.34 -11.50
N LEU A 126 -19.24 12.89 -12.31
CA LEU A 126 -17.81 12.90 -12.02
C LEU A 126 -17.46 14.00 -11.02
N ASP A 127 -16.38 13.80 -10.27
CA ASP A 127 -15.82 14.76 -9.32
C ASP A 127 -14.88 15.78 -9.98
N GLY A 128 -14.48 15.57 -11.24
CA GLY A 128 -13.59 16.47 -11.94
C GLY A 128 -13.14 16.00 -13.32
N ILE A 129 -12.23 16.79 -13.88
CA ILE A 129 -11.57 16.55 -15.17
C ILE A 129 -10.07 16.55 -14.95
N ASP A 130 -9.40 15.58 -15.53
CA ASP A 130 -7.94 15.48 -15.64
C ASP A 130 -7.53 15.74 -17.09
N ILE A 131 -6.49 16.54 -17.33
CA ILE A 131 -5.97 16.83 -18.66
C ILE A 131 -4.62 16.13 -18.83
N ASP A 132 -4.56 15.25 -19.80
CA ASP A 132 -3.35 14.50 -20.16
C ASP A 132 -2.98 14.81 -21.62
N TRP A 133 -2.37 15.98 -21.82
CA TRP A 133 -1.90 16.37 -23.14
C TRP A 133 -0.41 16.15 -23.29
N GLU A 134 -0.04 15.23 -24.16
CA GLU A 134 1.33 14.80 -24.39
C GLU A 134 1.82 15.24 -25.79
N TYR A 135 2.34 16.45 -26.02
CA TYR A 135 2.43 17.57 -25.08
C TYR A 135 2.16 18.89 -25.84
N PRO A 136 1.78 20.00 -25.19
CA PRO A 136 1.75 21.30 -25.85
C PRO A 136 3.17 21.70 -26.30
N ALA A 137 3.28 22.43 -27.41
CA ALA A 137 4.54 23.01 -27.81
C ALA A 137 4.91 24.22 -26.92
N ASP A 138 6.21 24.54 -26.89
CA ASP A 138 6.72 25.73 -26.20
C ASP A 138 6.20 27.05 -26.84
N GLY A 139 6.33 28.16 -26.13
CA GLY A 139 6.02 29.48 -26.63
C GLY A 139 4.54 29.83 -26.57
N SER A 140 3.94 30.16 -27.70
CA SER A 140 2.53 30.63 -27.73
C SER A 140 1.53 29.54 -27.34
N GLU A 141 1.80 28.30 -27.71
CA GLU A 141 0.90 27.18 -27.38
C GLU A 141 0.89 26.89 -25.89
N ALA A 142 2.06 26.89 -25.23
CA ALA A 142 2.18 26.78 -23.77
C ALA A 142 1.39 27.86 -23.03
N ASN A 143 1.44 29.13 -23.52
CA ASN A 143 0.65 30.22 -22.96
C ASN A 143 -0.86 30.04 -23.24
N ASN A 144 -1.23 29.57 -24.41
CA ASN A 144 -2.62 29.28 -24.75
C ASN A 144 -3.15 28.08 -23.94
N PHE A 145 -2.31 27.11 -23.62
CA PHE A 145 -2.63 26.03 -22.68
C PHE A 145 -2.96 26.56 -21.29
N LEU A 146 -2.17 27.52 -20.76
CA LEU A 146 -2.51 28.21 -19.50
C LEU A 146 -3.90 28.85 -19.59
N LEU A 147 -4.22 29.55 -20.68
CA LEU A 147 -5.55 30.18 -20.85
C LEU A 147 -6.68 29.13 -20.89
N MET A 148 -6.45 27.97 -21.52
CA MET A 148 -7.39 26.85 -21.52
C MET A 148 -7.59 26.33 -20.09
N MET A 149 -6.50 26.09 -19.36
CA MET A 149 -6.57 25.58 -17.98
C MET A 149 -7.25 26.57 -17.03
N GLN A 150 -7.01 27.87 -17.17
CA GLN A 150 -7.70 28.91 -16.39
C GLN A 150 -9.22 28.88 -16.65
N GLN A 151 -9.63 28.80 -17.92
CA GLN A 151 -11.05 28.71 -18.28
C GLN A 151 -11.68 27.43 -17.74
N LEU A 152 -11.04 26.27 -17.95
CA LEU A 152 -11.52 24.97 -17.50
C LEU A 152 -11.60 24.90 -15.97
N SER A 153 -10.52 25.28 -15.28
CA SER A 153 -10.45 25.25 -13.82
C SER A 153 -11.50 26.16 -13.20
N THR A 154 -11.68 27.40 -13.71
CA THR A 154 -12.73 28.30 -13.24
C THR A 154 -14.11 27.67 -13.40
N THR A 155 -14.37 27.05 -14.55
CA THR A 155 -15.65 26.37 -14.82
C THR A 155 -15.86 25.20 -13.87
N MET A 156 -14.84 24.36 -13.66
CA MET A 156 -14.93 23.21 -12.75
C MET A 156 -15.10 23.64 -11.29
N HIS A 157 -14.27 24.54 -10.79
CA HIS A 157 -14.30 25.00 -9.40
C HIS A 157 -15.62 25.72 -9.04
N ASN A 158 -16.18 26.52 -9.93
CA ASN A 158 -17.49 27.14 -9.73
C ASN A 158 -18.63 26.11 -9.60
N ASN A 159 -18.40 24.86 -10.00
CA ASN A 159 -19.34 23.75 -9.89
C ASN A 159 -18.88 22.68 -8.87
N GLY A 160 -17.92 23.01 -7.99
CA GLY A 160 -17.43 22.11 -6.94
C GLY A 160 -16.65 20.89 -7.46
N LYS A 161 -16.09 20.99 -8.67
CA LYS A 161 -15.36 19.88 -9.35
C LYS A 161 -13.87 20.17 -9.44
N LEU A 162 -13.05 19.11 -9.44
CA LEU A 162 -11.60 19.20 -9.57
C LEU A 162 -11.16 19.43 -11.02
N CYS A 163 -10.02 20.08 -11.18
CA CYS A 163 -9.31 20.24 -12.44
C CYS A 163 -7.83 19.89 -12.24
N THR A 164 -7.36 18.80 -12.84
CA THR A 164 -6.00 18.27 -12.68
C THR A 164 -5.28 18.12 -14.01
N ILE A 165 -3.97 17.89 -13.98
CA ILE A 165 -3.19 17.59 -15.19
C ILE A 165 -2.20 16.46 -14.94
N ALA A 166 -1.93 15.65 -15.96
CA ALA A 166 -0.73 14.83 -16.07
C ALA A 166 0.39 15.61 -16.74
N VAL A 167 1.63 15.40 -16.30
CA VAL A 167 2.80 16.09 -16.85
C VAL A 167 3.97 15.13 -17.02
N ILE A 168 4.82 15.40 -18.03
CA ILE A 168 6.06 14.66 -18.25
C ILE A 168 6.96 14.70 -17.00
N GLY A 169 7.74 13.65 -16.75
CA GLY A 169 8.65 13.57 -15.60
C GLY A 169 9.68 14.69 -15.55
N LEU A 170 10.39 14.90 -16.65
CA LEU A 170 11.45 15.91 -16.80
C LEU A 170 11.21 16.78 -18.04
N TYR A 171 11.90 17.90 -18.12
CA TYR A 171 11.90 18.82 -19.29
C TYR A 171 10.54 19.42 -19.66
N GLY A 172 9.58 19.49 -18.74
CA GLY A 172 8.22 20.01 -18.95
C GLY A 172 8.14 21.53 -19.06
N THR A 173 9.02 22.22 -19.82
CA THR A 173 9.05 23.68 -19.97
C THR A 173 7.79 24.26 -20.59
N HIS A 174 7.13 23.48 -21.46
CA HIS A 174 5.84 23.78 -22.08
C HIS A 174 4.68 23.91 -21.10
N ILE A 175 4.82 23.45 -19.86
CA ILE A 175 3.85 23.72 -18.78
C ILE A 175 4.32 24.95 -18.02
N VAL A 176 3.83 26.13 -18.36
CA VAL A 176 4.23 27.37 -17.73
C VAL A 176 3.78 27.45 -16.27
N THR A 177 4.52 28.18 -15.43
CA THR A 177 4.31 28.20 -13.96
C THR A 177 2.93 28.68 -13.53
N GLY A 178 2.25 29.48 -14.33
CA GLY A 178 0.87 29.90 -14.08
C GLY A 178 -0.12 28.73 -13.93
N VAL A 179 0.15 27.60 -14.58
CA VAL A 179 -0.68 26.39 -14.50
C VAL A 179 -0.67 25.80 -13.08
N PHE A 180 0.44 25.90 -12.34
CA PHE A 180 0.59 25.29 -11.00
C PHE A 180 -0.41 25.86 -9.98
N ASN A 181 -0.76 27.14 -10.11
CA ASN A 181 -1.75 27.78 -9.25
C ASN A 181 -3.18 27.54 -9.73
N THR A 182 -3.35 27.19 -11.00
CA THR A 182 -4.65 27.04 -11.65
C THR A 182 -5.30 25.68 -11.33
N VAL A 183 -4.50 24.60 -11.29
CA VAL A 183 -5.00 23.23 -11.08
C VAL A 183 -4.97 22.81 -9.62
N ASP A 184 -5.76 21.78 -9.28
CA ASP A 184 -5.78 21.20 -7.93
C ASP A 184 -4.50 20.44 -7.63
N TYR A 185 -4.00 19.67 -8.60
CA TYR A 185 -2.72 18.95 -8.52
C TYR A 185 -2.22 18.54 -9.91
N LEU A 186 -0.94 18.15 -9.95
CA LEU A 186 -0.27 17.58 -11.13
C LEU A 186 0.17 16.16 -10.84
N THR A 187 -0.14 15.21 -11.71
CA THR A 187 0.43 13.85 -11.69
C THR A 187 1.69 13.82 -12.56
N ILE A 188 2.83 13.57 -11.93
CA ILE A 188 4.15 13.64 -12.56
C ILE A 188 4.51 12.25 -13.08
N MET A 189 4.52 12.03 -14.37
CA MET A 189 4.83 10.76 -15.02
C MET A 189 6.33 10.44 -14.93
N ALA A 190 6.79 9.94 -13.77
CA ALA A 190 8.19 9.60 -13.51
C ALA A 190 8.52 8.19 -14.02
N TYR A 191 8.22 7.95 -15.29
CA TYR A 191 8.42 6.69 -16.01
C TYR A 191 8.59 6.95 -17.51
N ASP A 192 8.88 5.89 -18.25
CA ASP A 192 9.17 5.91 -19.71
C ASP A 192 10.38 6.77 -20.09
N ASP A 193 11.36 6.88 -19.19
CA ASP A 193 12.61 7.61 -19.43
C ASP A 193 13.48 6.91 -20.51
N ASN A 194 13.43 5.59 -20.54
CA ASN A 194 14.16 4.76 -21.53
C ASN A 194 13.49 3.38 -21.69
N ASP A 195 14.05 2.53 -22.56
CA ASP A 195 13.47 1.23 -22.89
C ASP A 195 13.76 0.11 -21.88
N TYR A 196 14.43 0.37 -20.76
CA TYR A 196 14.72 -0.64 -19.75
C TYR A 196 14.53 -0.09 -18.34
N ASP A 197 15.45 0.74 -17.85
CA ASP A 197 15.38 1.37 -16.53
C ASP A 197 14.38 2.55 -16.51
N HIS A 198 13.23 2.34 -17.09
CA HIS A 198 12.29 3.38 -17.45
C HIS A 198 11.68 4.12 -16.26
N SER A 199 11.83 3.60 -15.05
CA SER A 199 11.26 4.21 -13.84
C SER A 199 12.08 3.87 -12.60
N THR A 200 13.35 4.30 -12.55
CA THR A 200 14.20 4.08 -11.38
C THR A 200 13.77 4.97 -10.20
N TYR A 201 14.20 4.61 -8.97
CA TYR A 201 14.03 5.50 -7.81
C TYR A 201 14.73 6.85 -8.02
N ASN A 202 15.93 6.84 -8.62
CA ASN A 202 16.68 8.07 -8.90
C ASN A 202 15.94 8.98 -9.89
N LEU A 203 15.30 8.43 -10.92
CA LEU A 203 14.44 9.20 -11.82
C LEU A 203 13.29 9.86 -11.05
N ALA A 204 12.63 9.13 -10.15
CA ALA A 204 11.56 9.70 -9.34
C ALA A 204 12.04 10.89 -8.49
N VAL A 205 13.23 10.78 -7.87
CA VAL A 205 13.87 11.89 -7.14
C VAL A 205 14.13 13.08 -8.06
N GLN A 206 14.66 12.85 -9.25
CA GLN A 206 14.94 13.91 -10.23
C GLN A 206 13.67 14.61 -10.69
N CYS A 207 12.62 13.86 -11.00
CA CYS A 207 11.32 14.40 -11.41
C CYS A 207 10.68 15.27 -10.30
N MET A 208 10.67 14.79 -9.06
CA MET A 208 10.17 15.56 -7.92
C MET A 208 10.98 16.83 -7.71
N ASN A 209 12.30 16.76 -7.72
CA ASN A 209 13.18 17.92 -7.60
C ASN A 209 12.96 18.93 -8.74
N TYR A 210 12.81 18.46 -9.97
CA TYR A 210 12.55 19.31 -11.14
C TYR A 210 11.25 20.11 -10.98
N TRP A 211 10.13 19.46 -10.74
CA TRP A 211 8.84 20.13 -10.62
C TRP A 211 8.74 21.00 -9.37
N ARG A 212 9.27 20.52 -8.23
CA ARG A 212 9.36 21.32 -6.99
C ARG A 212 10.26 22.54 -7.17
N GLY A 213 11.40 22.38 -7.86
CA GLY A 213 12.33 23.47 -8.19
C GLY A 213 11.72 24.52 -9.12
N ARG A 214 10.75 24.15 -9.97
CA ARG A 214 9.96 25.07 -10.80
C ARG A 214 8.86 25.80 -10.04
N GLY A 215 8.62 25.46 -8.77
CA GLY A 215 7.64 26.16 -7.92
C GLY A 215 6.30 25.42 -7.74
N VAL A 216 6.17 24.17 -8.15
CA VAL A 216 4.97 23.36 -7.84
C VAL A 216 4.87 23.19 -6.32
N PRO A 217 3.77 23.58 -5.66
CA PRO A 217 3.58 23.33 -4.23
C PRO A 217 3.62 21.84 -3.89
N ALA A 218 4.20 21.45 -2.74
CA ALA A 218 4.29 20.04 -2.34
C ALA A 218 2.93 19.35 -2.40
N ALA A 219 1.91 19.94 -1.81
CA ALA A 219 0.55 19.37 -1.77
C ALA A 219 -0.09 19.14 -3.15
N LYS A 220 0.49 19.70 -4.22
CA LYS A 220 0.01 19.56 -5.60
C LYS A 220 0.90 18.64 -6.46
N ALA A 221 2.10 18.25 -6.00
CA ALA A 221 3.01 17.38 -6.72
C ALA A 221 2.69 15.91 -6.39
N ILE A 222 2.11 15.17 -7.34
CA ILE A 222 1.73 13.76 -7.18
C ILE A 222 2.69 12.90 -8.00
N LEU A 223 3.49 12.07 -7.35
CA LEU A 223 4.50 11.23 -7.99
C LEU A 223 3.86 10.04 -8.74
N GLY A 224 4.10 9.91 -10.03
CA GLY A 224 3.63 8.80 -10.86
C GLY A 224 4.57 7.59 -10.82
N VAL A 225 3.99 6.39 -10.79
CA VAL A 225 4.70 5.11 -10.88
C VAL A 225 4.02 4.17 -11.88
N PRO A 226 4.79 3.33 -12.61
CA PRO A 226 4.22 2.40 -13.57
C PRO A 226 3.88 1.05 -12.93
N PHE A 227 2.83 0.40 -13.42
CA PHE A 227 2.48 -0.98 -13.10
C PHE A 227 2.70 -1.91 -14.30
N TYR A 228 3.72 -1.62 -15.09
CA TYR A 228 4.13 -2.35 -16.29
C TYR A 228 5.65 -2.29 -16.48
N CYS A 229 6.15 -3.06 -17.41
CA CYS A 229 7.59 -3.09 -17.75
C CYS A 229 7.90 -2.49 -19.12
N ARG A 230 9.17 -2.17 -19.31
CA ARG A 230 9.79 -1.87 -20.60
C ARG A 230 10.83 -2.94 -20.95
N PRO A 231 11.12 -3.21 -22.22
CA PRO A 231 10.55 -2.59 -23.44
C PRO A 231 9.23 -3.21 -23.93
N THR A 232 8.73 -4.27 -23.27
CA THR A 232 7.69 -5.13 -23.84
C THR A 232 6.25 -4.75 -23.44
N TRP A 233 6.06 -3.78 -22.52
CA TRP A 233 4.76 -3.27 -22.07
C TRP A 233 3.88 -4.29 -21.31
N GLU A 234 4.44 -5.42 -20.89
CA GLU A 234 3.71 -6.36 -20.06
C GLU A 234 3.40 -5.74 -18.70
N THR A 235 2.22 -6.00 -18.22
CA THR A 235 1.81 -5.53 -16.89
C THR A 235 2.61 -6.24 -15.79
N TYR A 236 2.71 -5.62 -14.62
CA TYR A 236 3.29 -6.25 -13.44
C TYR A 236 2.64 -7.61 -13.14
N ALA A 237 1.31 -7.72 -13.27
CA ALA A 237 0.59 -8.98 -13.13
C ALA A 237 1.07 -10.07 -14.11
N GLN A 238 1.31 -9.70 -15.38
CA GLN A 238 1.81 -10.62 -16.40
C GLN A 238 3.24 -11.07 -16.09
N LEU A 239 4.09 -10.17 -15.61
CA LEU A 239 5.46 -10.53 -15.20
C LEU A 239 5.46 -11.53 -14.04
N LEU A 240 4.64 -11.30 -13.00
CA LEU A 240 4.52 -12.24 -11.88
C LEU A 240 3.99 -13.61 -12.34
N ALA A 241 3.06 -13.64 -13.28
CA ALA A 241 2.55 -14.89 -13.85
C ALA A 241 3.63 -15.67 -14.62
N GLN A 242 4.66 -14.98 -15.14
CA GLN A 242 5.83 -15.58 -15.79
C GLN A 242 6.93 -15.99 -14.79
N GLY A 243 6.77 -15.71 -13.50
CA GLY A 243 7.73 -16.07 -12.45
C GLY A 243 8.68 -14.95 -12.04
N ALA A 244 8.39 -13.68 -12.38
CA ALA A 244 9.16 -12.54 -11.87
C ALA A 244 9.04 -12.43 -10.34
N ASP A 245 10.11 -12.00 -9.67
CA ASP A 245 10.11 -11.75 -8.24
C ASP A 245 9.36 -10.44 -7.92
N PRO A 246 8.30 -10.46 -7.10
CA PRO A 246 7.53 -9.26 -6.77
C PRO A 246 8.35 -8.15 -6.07
N TYR A 247 9.53 -8.43 -5.58
CA TYR A 247 10.43 -7.48 -4.90
C TYR A 247 11.60 -6.99 -5.77
N SER A 248 11.80 -7.60 -6.95
CA SER A 248 12.81 -7.19 -7.92
C SER A 248 12.32 -6.05 -8.80
N ASP A 249 13.24 -5.33 -9.43
CA ASP A 249 12.94 -4.33 -10.46
C ASP A 249 13.31 -4.82 -11.87
N THR A 250 13.78 -6.07 -12.00
CA THR A 250 14.23 -6.64 -13.29
C THR A 250 13.81 -8.10 -13.45
N TYR A 251 13.44 -8.48 -14.68
CA TYR A 251 13.11 -9.85 -15.03
C TYR A 251 13.34 -10.11 -16.53
N ASN A 252 14.20 -11.07 -16.88
CA ASN A 252 14.45 -11.52 -18.28
C ASN A 252 14.63 -10.37 -19.28
N GLY A 253 15.52 -9.40 -18.97
CA GLY A 253 15.78 -8.27 -19.85
C GLY A 253 14.68 -7.20 -19.87
N LYS A 254 13.79 -7.19 -18.91
CA LYS A 254 12.72 -6.21 -18.71
C LYS A 254 12.92 -5.47 -17.40
N GLY A 255 12.67 -4.16 -17.40
CA GLY A 255 12.67 -3.33 -16.20
C GLY A 255 11.25 -3.00 -15.76
N TYR A 256 10.97 -3.06 -14.48
CA TYR A 256 9.69 -2.74 -13.85
C TYR A 256 9.91 -2.20 -12.44
N ASN A 257 8.87 -1.92 -11.67
CA ASN A 257 9.00 -1.60 -10.27
C ASN A 257 8.38 -2.68 -9.39
N GLY A 258 9.20 -3.34 -8.57
CA GLY A 258 8.73 -4.25 -7.53
C GLY A 258 8.29 -3.52 -6.27
N ILE A 259 7.75 -4.30 -5.32
CA ILE A 259 7.19 -3.81 -4.04
C ILE A 259 8.16 -2.89 -3.29
N THR A 260 9.45 -3.24 -3.25
CA THR A 260 10.46 -2.45 -2.54
C THR A 260 10.60 -1.05 -3.13
N THR A 261 10.75 -0.94 -4.44
CA THR A 261 10.87 0.34 -5.15
C THR A 261 9.58 1.16 -5.07
N ILE A 262 8.41 0.53 -5.20
CA ILE A 262 7.12 1.21 -5.02
C ILE A 262 6.97 1.78 -3.60
N LYS A 263 7.34 1.06 -2.55
CA LYS A 263 7.33 1.58 -1.17
C LYS A 263 8.30 2.75 -0.99
N ASN A 264 9.49 2.66 -1.54
CA ASN A 264 10.48 3.75 -1.49
C ASN A 264 9.98 5.01 -2.21
N LYS A 265 9.39 4.86 -3.41
CA LYS A 265 8.79 5.98 -4.15
C LYS A 265 7.58 6.57 -3.41
N THR A 266 6.78 5.75 -2.73
CA THR A 266 5.66 6.23 -1.91
C THR A 266 6.17 7.06 -0.73
N ASN A 267 7.25 6.64 -0.06
CA ASN A 267 7.90 7.46 0.97
C ASN A 267 8.43 8.78 0.40
N LEU A 268 9.09 8.76 -0.75
CA LEU A 268 9.54 9.97 -1.45
C LEU A 268 8.37 10.92 -1.75
N ALA A 269 7.23 10.39 -2.18
CA ALA A 269 6.02 11.16 -2.43
C ALA A 269 5.47 11.82 -1.15
N PHE A 270 5.61 11.19 0.01
CA PHE A 270 5.31 11.82 1.31
C PHE A 270 6.30 12.92 1.68
N ASP A 271 7.59 12.70 1.44
CA ASP A 271 8.64 13.61 1.86
C ASP A 271 8.69 14.88 0.98
N GLN A 272 8.32 14.79 -0.29
CA GLN A 272 8.47 15.88 -1.26
C GLN A 272 7.18 16.30 -1.96
N GLY A 273 6.09 15.53 -1.84
CA GLY A 273 4.85 15.73 -2.59
C GLY A 273 3.60 15.68 -1.73
N GLY A 274 2.45 15.58 -2.38
CA GLY A 274 1.11 15.48 -1.79
C GLY A 274 0.38 14.20 -2.15
N GLY A 275 1.05 13.25 -2.80
CA GLY A 275 0.43 12.00 -3.19
C GLY A 275 1.26 11.15 -4.15
N ILE A 276 0.70 10.01 -4.49
CA ILE A 276 1.24 9.08 -5.47
C ILE A 276 0.17 8.72 -6.50
N MET A 277 0.57 8.53 -7.75
CA MET A 277 -0.27 8.10 -8.85
C MET A 277 0.27 6.83 -9.49
N MET A 278 -0.59 5.98 -10.00
CA MET A 278 -0.22 4.77 -10.71
C MET A 278 -0.84 4.68 -12.10
N TRP A 279 -0.01 4.42 -13.10
CA TRP A 279 -0.38 4.03 -14.44
C TRP A 279 -0.05 2.54 -14.62
N GLU A 280 -0.95 1.54 -14.60
CA GLU A 280 -2.39 1.74 -14.42
C GLU A 280 -2.97 0.57 -13.58
N LEU A 281 -4.16 0.73 -13.05
CA LEU A 281 -4.74 -0.17 -12.04
C LEU A 281 -4.94 -1.62 -12.52
N SER A 282 -5.17 -1.85 -13.84
CA SER A 282 -5.34 -3.22 -14.34
C SER A 282 -4.04 -4.00 -14.42
N GLY A 283 -2.90 -3.29 -14.29
CA GLY A 283 -1.58 -3.90 -14.25
C GLY A 283 -1.23 -4.55 -12.91
N ASP A 284 -1.98 -4.30 -11.85
CA ASP A 284 -1.71 -4.86 -10.52
C ASP A 284 -2.26 -6.28 -10.34
N VAL A 285 -1.83 -6.93 -9.28
CA VAL A 285 -2.38 -8.20 -8.79
C VAL A 285 -3.16 -8.00 -7.50
N SER A 286 -3.96 -8.98 -7.11
CA SER A 286 -4.60 -9.00 -5.79
C SER A 286 -3.72 -9.70 -4.75
N GLY A 287 -3.95 -9.38 -3.46
CA GLY A 287 -3.30 -10.07 -2.33
C GLY A 287 -1.95 -9.46 -1.92
N GLN A 288 -1.08 -10.32 -1.39
CA GLN A 288 0.16 -9.89 -0.71
C GLN A 288 1.21 -9.24 -1.64
N TYR A 289 1.12 -9.49 -2.94
CA TYR A 289 2.07 -8.95 -3.93
C TYR A 289 1.50 -7.74 -4.69
N SER A 290 0.33 -7.23 -4.30
CA SER A 290 -0.27 -6.04 -4.93
C SER A 290 0.56 -4.79 -4.67
N LEU A 291 0.86 -4.04 -5.72
CA LEU A 291 1.55 -2.75 -5.64
C LEU A 291 0.66 -1.67 -5.00
N VAL A 292 -0.65 -1.69 -5.27
CA VAL A 292 -1.63 -0.82 -4.58
C VAL A 292 -1.62 -1.11 -3.07
N SER A 293 -1.50 -2.38 -2.67
CA SER A 293 -1.38 -2.75 -1.25
C SER A 293 -0.08 -2.26 -0.63
N ALA A 294 1.02 -2.33 -1.38
CA ALA A 294 2.32 -1.82 -0.94
C ALA A 294 2.30 -0.29 -0.73
N ILE A 295 1.67 0.46 -1.64
CA ILE A 295 1.43 1.90 -1.49
C ILE A 295 0.59 2.16 -0.24
N HIS A 296 -0.54 1.46 -0.11
CA HIS A 296 -1.46 1.66 1.02
C HIS A 296 -0.82 1.37 2.37
N GLU A 297 0.04 0.36 2.46
CA GLU A 297 0.83 0.08 3.67
C GLU A 297 1.70 1.28 4.09
N VAL A 298 2.38 1.91 3.13
CA VAL A 298 3.17 3.13 3.41
C VAL A 298 2.25 4.28 3.81
N VAL A 299 1.11 4.46 3.12
CA VAL A 299 0.12 5.50 3.46
C VAL A 299 -0.36 5.33 4.90
N LEU A 300 -0.80 4.14 5.28
CA LEU A 300 -1.23 3.85 6.66
C LEU A 300 -0.12 4.16 7.68
N ASN A 301 1.11 3.75 7.37
CA ASN A 301 2.25 3.97 8.25
C ASN A 301 2.62 5.46 8.40
N ARG A 302 2.42 6.27 7.34
CA ARG A 302 2.81 7.69 7.31
C ARG A 302 1.70 8.64 7.79
N THR A 303 0.43 8.29 7.57
CA THR A 303 -0.72 9.14 7.94
C THR A 303 -1.32 8.80 9.31
N GLY A 304 -0.77 7.78 9.99
CA GLY A 304 -1.39 7.25 11.21
C GLY A 304 -2.74 6.58 10.94
N GLY A 305 -3.12 6.36 9.68
CA GLY A 305 -4.37 5.74 9.26
C GLY A 305 -4.45 4.22 9.48
N GLY A 306 -3.38 3.59 10.04
CA GLY A 306 -3.46 2.32 10.75
C GLY A 306 -4.02 2.50 12.16
N GLY A 307 -4.79 3.53 12.35
CA GLY A 307 -5.27 4.29 13.43
C GLY A 307 -5.75 3.65 14.65
N THR A 308 -5.26 3.79 15.66
CA THR A 308 -5.68 4.22 16.99
C THR A 308 -4.70 5.30 17.43
N PRO A 309 -5.07 6.21 18.35
CA PRO A 309 -4.11 7.16 18.88
C PRO A 309 -2.86 6.40 19.30
N VAL A 310 -1.69 7.03 19.20
CA VAL A 310 -0.35 6.49 19.50
C VAL A 310 -0.22 5.95 20.93
N THR A 311 -1.34 5.72 21.62
CA THR A 311 -1.44 4.94 22.83
C THR A 311 -1.14 3.47 22.52
N ALA A 312 -0.46 2.81 23.43
CA ALA A 312 -0.13 1.40 23.31
C ALA A 312 -1.39 0.57 22.95
N PRO A 313 -1.35 -0.23 21.90
CA PRO A 313 -2.51 -1.01 21.42
C PRO A 313 -2.71 -2.26 22.31
N ILE A 314 -3.11 -2.04 23.56
CA ILE A 314 -3.32 -3.09 24.55
C ILE A 314 -4.30 -4.15 24.03
N GLY A 315 -3.96 -5.41 24.22
CA GLY A 315 -4.76 -6.56 23.77
C GLY A 315 -4.69 -6.84 22.26
N LYS A 316 -3.89 -6.08 21.50
CA LYS A 316 -3.67 -6.31 20.08
C LYS A 316 -2.32 -6.98 19.84
N THR A 317 -2.26 -7.77 18.77
CA THR A 317 -0.99 -8.28 18.24
C THR A 317 -0.44 -7.27 17.23
N ILE A 318 0.83 -6.92 17.36
CA ILE A 318 1.53 -5.96 16.51
C ILE A 318 2.80 -6.57 15.92
N TRP A 319 3.32 -5.95 14.87
CA TRP A 319 4.72 -6.05 14.47
C TRP A 319 5.44 -4.75 14.78
N LEU A 320 6.75 -4.83 14.99
CA LEU A 320 7.65 -3.69 15.15
C LEU A 320 8.67 -3.68 14.01
N GLN A 321 8.90 -2.50 13.40
CA GLN A 321 9.85 -2.32 12.31
C GLN A 321 10.83 -1.18 12.65
N GLY A 322 12.13 -1.46 12.58
CA GLY A 322 13.17 -0.47 12.79
C GLY A 322 13.31 0.51 11.61
N ASN A 323 14.17 1.53 11.78
CA ASN A 323 14.48 2.51 10.74
C ASN A 323 15.15 1.89 9.48
N ASN A 324 15.76 0.72 9.62
CA ASN A 324 16.32 -0.08 8.53
C ASN A 324 15.25 -0.80 7.69
N ALA A 325 13.96 -0.53 7.92
CA ALA A 325 12.82 -1.17 7.30
C ALA A 325 12.71 -2.69 7.54
N LEU A 326 13.46 -3.25 8.48
CA LEU A 326 13.39 -4.66 8.86
C LEU A 326 12.58 -4.84 10.17
N TYR A 327 12.01 -6.03 10.33
CA TYR A 327 11.14 -6.35 11.46
C TYR A 327 11.92 -6.95 12.63
N VAL A 328 11.46 -6.59 13.84
CA VAL A 328 11.95 -7.16 15.09
C VAL A 328 11.49 -8.60 15.23
N SER A 329 12.43 -9.50 15.51
CA SER A 329 12.17 -10.92 15.74
C SER A 329 12.46 -11.30 17.21
N SER A 330 11.53 -12.06 17.79
CA SER A 330 11.68 -12.68 19.12
C SER A 330 12.67 -13.84 19.13
N GLU A 331 13.12 -14.30 17.95
CA GLU A 331 13.94 -15.50 17.76
C GLU A 331 13.37 -16.75 18.47
N ASN A 332 12.05 -16.79 18.64
CA ASN A 332 11.32 -17.82 19.40
C ASN A 332 11.86 -18.05 20.82
N GLY A 333 12.54 -17.05 21.39
CA GLY A 333 13.18 -17.10 22.70
C GLY A 333 14.38 -18.07 22.80
N THR A 334 14.97 -18.47 21.70
CA THR A 334 16.13 -19.37 21.65
C THR A 334 17.47 -18.63 21.51
N LYS A 335 17.41 -17.37 21.09
CA LYS A 335 18.55 -16.47 20.88
C LYS A 335 18.18 -15.06 21.33
N ALA A 336 19.15 -14.18 21.35
CA ALA A 336 18.91 -12.74 21.51
C ALA A 336 18.06 -12.21 20.36
N MET A 337 17.18 -11.24 20.67
CA MET A 337 16.30 -10.58 19.70
C MET A 337 17.10 -9.82 18.65
N ASN A 338 16.53 -9.71 17.45
CA ASN A 338 17.18 -9.03 16.33
C ASN A 338 16.17 -8.27 15.47
N CYS A 339 16.60 -7.18 14.80
CA CYS A 339 15.77 -6.39 13.89
C CYS A 339 16.24 -6.59 12.43
N ASN A 340 16.13 -7.80 11.91
CA ASN A 340 16.71 -8.18 10.63
C ASN A 340 15.82 -9.05 9.73
N ARG A 341 14.51 -9.09 9.99
CA ARG A 341 13.56 -9.86 9.17
C ARG A 341 12.90 -8.98 8.13
N THR A 342 12.70 -9.51 6.94
CA THR A 342 12.06 -8.82 5.82
C THR A 342 10.54 -8.94 5.84
N ILE A 343 9.99 -9.90 6.58
CA ILE A 343 8.54 -10.18 6.65
C ILE A 343 8.14 -10.46 8.10
N PRO A 344 7.03 -9.86 8.62
CA PRO A 344 6.57 -10.11 9.98
C PRO A 344 5.72 -11.38 10.06
N GLN A 345 6.36 -12.51 10.35
CA GLN A 345 5.72 -13.80 10.62
C GLN A 345 5.48 -14.01 12.13
N GLY A 346 5.29 -15.25 12.59
CA GLY A 346 4.95 -15.53 13.98
C GLY A 346 5.95 -15.00 15.01
N TRP A 347 7.25 -15.05 14.72
CA TRP A 347 8.29 -14.57 15.65
C TRP A 347 8.44 -13.03 15.67
N GLU A 348 7.91 -12.36 14.66
CA GLU A 348 7.90 -10.92 14.49
C GLU A 348 6.57 -10.30 14.92
N GLN A 349 5.70 -11.10 15.56
CA GLN A 349 4.41 -10.68 16.06
C GLN A 349 4.39 -10.69 17.59
N PHE A 350 3.94 -9.57 18.18
CA PHE A 350 3.95 -9.35 19.62
C PHE A 350 2.56 -8.97 20.12
N LEU A 351 2.01 -9.72 21.05
CA LEU A 351 0.81 -9.31 21.80
C LEU A 351 1.22 -8.22 22.79
N VAL A 352 0.55 -7.08 22.74
CA VAL A 352 0.75 -5.98 23.68
C VAL A 352 -0.15 -6.20 24.90
N GLY A 353 0.45 -6.43 26.05
CA GLY A 353 -0.25 -6.57 27.32
C GLY A 353 -0.19 -5.30 28.17
N ASP A 354 -1.18 -5.08 29.02
CA ASP A 354 -1.16 -4.03 30.04
C ASP A 354 -0.32 -4.51 31.23
N ALA A 355 0.73 -3.76 31.56
CA ALA A 355 1.57 -4.01 32.76
C ALA A 355 1.18 -3.15 33.96
N GLY A 356 0.12 -2.31 33.82
CA GLY A 356 -0.26 -1.32 34.83
C GLY A 356 0.63 -0.07 34.79
N ASN A 357 0.17 1.00 35.43
CA ASN A 357 0.89 2.28 35.55
C ASN A 357 1.32 2.90 34.19
N GLY A 358 0.57 2.65 33.10
CA GLY A 358 0.87 3.13 31.74
C GLY A 358 2.00 2.38 31.04
N LYS A 359 2.47 1.28 31.58
CA LYS A 359 3.48 0.41 30.98
C LYS A 359 2.85 -0.74 30.18
N VAL A 360 3.63 -1.30 29.29
CA VAL A 360 3.23 -2.44 28.45
C VAL A 360 4.17 -3.62 28.64
N THR A 361 3.65 -4.83 28.36
CA THR A 361 4.45 -6.01 28.07
C THR A 361 4.33 -6.36 26.59
N LEU A 362 5.35 -6.99 26.03
CA LEU A 362 5.33 -7.56 24.68
C LEU A 362 5.53 -9.07 24.77
N GLN A 363 4.60 -9.84 24.19
CA GLN A 363 4.64 -11.29 24.26
C GLN A 363 4.64 -11.89 22.83
N SER A 364 5.63 -12.69 22.49
CA SER A 364 5.71 -13.44 21.25
C SER A 364 5.85 -14.93 21.55
N MET A 365 5.14 -15.78 20.80
CA MET A 365 5.17 -17.24 20.95
C MET A 365 4.99 -17.72 22.40
N GLY A 366 4.15 -17.00 23.19
CA GLY A 366 3.86 -17.32 24.59
C GLY A 366 4.92 -16.88 25.59
N LYS A 367 5.97 -16.18 25.14
CA LYS A 367 7.07 -15.69 26.01
C LYS A 367 7.16 -14.17 25.96
N TYR A 368 7.60 -13.57 27.06
CA TYR A 368 7.73 -12.13 27.20
C TYR A 368 9.11 -11.63 26.79
N VAL A 369 9.11 -10.47 26.15
CA VAL A 369 10.31 -9.70 25.81
C VAL A 369 10.90 -9.13 27.09
N SER A 370 12.21 -9.32 27.29
CA SER A 370 12.98 -8.79 28.41
C SER A 370 14.03 -7.80 27.95
N SER A 371 14.10 -6.66 28.62
CA SER A 371 15.14 -5.64 28.42
C SER A 371 16.52 -6.08 28.89
N GLU A 372 16.60 -7.20 29.62
CA GLU A 372 17.79 -7.69 30.32
C GLU A 372 18.49 -6.59 31.16
N ASN A 373 17.70 -5.61 31.63
CA ASN A 373 18.15 -4.42 32.35
C ASN A 373 19.20 -3.56 31.60
N GLY A 374 19.39 -3.81 30.30
CA GLY A 374 20.40 -3.18 29.47
C GLY A 374 21.83 -3.70 29.67
N GLU A 375 22.02 -4.72 30.46
CA GLU A 375 23.33 -5.32 30.77
C GLU A 375 23.79 -6.31 29.72
N GLN A 376 22.86 -6.85 28.95
CA GLN A 376 23.10 -7.76 27.83
C GLN A 376 22.03 -7.60 26.75
N ALA A 377 22.20 -8.31 25.64
CA ALA A 377 21.25 -8.29 24.55
C ALA A 377 19.85 -8.75 25.00
N MET A 378 18.82 -8.09 24.47
CA MET A 378 17.42 -8.39 24.78
C MET A 378 17.05 -9.82 24.38
N THR A 379 16.18 -10.44 25.17
CA THR A 379 15.65 -11.78 24.90
C THR A 379 14.12 -11.80 24.91
N CYS A 380 13.53 -12.87 24.39
CA CYS A 380 12.08 -13.11 24.49
C CYS A 380 11.86 -14.53 25.04
N ASN A 381 12.28 -14.80 26.27
CA ASN A 381 12.32 -16.15 26.82
C ASN A 381 11.63 -16.29 28.20
N ARG A 382 11.06 -15.21 28.75
CA ARG A 382 10.40 -15.23 30.04
C ARG A 382 8.97 -15.76 29.97
N THR A 383 8.59 -16.60 30.93
CA THR A 383 7.23 -17.16 31.02
C THR A 383 6.27 -16.27 31.81
N THR A 384 6.81 -15.44 32.68
CA THR A 384 6.08 -14.46 33.52
C THR A 384 6.75 -13.11 33.43
N PRO A 385 6.00 -12.01 33.24
CA PRO A 385 6.57 -10.67 33.18
C PRO A 385 6.87 -10.15 34.58
N GLN A 386 8.06 -9.55 34.75
CA GLN A 386 8.49 -8.79 35.94
C GLN A 386 8.96 -7.40 35.48
N GLY A 387 9.81 -6.72 36.26
CA GLY A 387 10.25 -5.37 35.95
C GLY A 387 10.97 -5.24 34.61
N TRP A 388 11.79 -6.21 34.22
CA TRP A 388 12.56 -6.18 32.97
C TRP A 388 11.71 -6.44 31.68
N GLU A 389 10.50 -6.95 31.87
CA GLU A 389 9.53 -7.22 30.81
C GLU A 389 8.49 -6.10 30.65
N GLN A 390 8.67 -5.00 31.41
CA GLN A 390 7.77 -3.84 31.37
C GLN A 390 8.46 -2.64 30.70
N PHE A 391 7.75 -2.03 29.77
CA PHE A 391 8.26 -0.93 28.96
C PHE A 391 7.31 0.27 29.03
N ASP A 392 7.86 1.49 29.07
CA ASP A 392 7.11 2.69 28.74
C ASP A 392 6.93 2.72 27.22
N TRP A 393 5.72 3.00 26.77
CA TRP A 393 5.38 3.21 25.37
C TRP A 393 5.51 4.69 25.06
N VAL A 394 6.65 5.10 24.48
CA VAL A 394 6.97 6.49 24.20
C VAL A 394 6.63 6.84 22.77
N VAL A 395 5.77 7.84 22.59
CA VAL A 395 5.36 8.33 21.28
C VAL A 395 6.30 9.42 20.80
N ASN A 396 6.83 9.30 19.60
CA ASN A 396 7.69 10.29 18.98
C ASN A 396 6.87 11.27 18.11
N ALA A 397 7.42 12.46 17.89
CA ALA A 397 6.76 13.50 17.07
C ALA A 397 6.55 13.10 15.60
N ASP A 398 7.30 12.11 15.10
CA ASP A 398 7.21 11.55 13.75
C ASP A 398 6.28 10.32 13.64
N ASN A 399 5.41 10.11 14.63
CA ASN A 399 4.48 8.98 14.76
C ASN A 399 5.15 7.59 14.87
N THR A 400 6.45 7.51 15.07
CA THR A 400 7.11 6.29 15.52
C THR A 400 6.93 6.13 17.03
N ILE A 401 7.24 4.95 17.55
CA ILE A 401 7.31 4.71 18.99
C ILE A 401 8.72 4.34 19.43
N SER A 402 9.02 4.60 20.67
CA SER A 402 10.19 4.07 21.34
C SER A 402 9.78 3.29 22.58
N LEU A 403 10.52 2.26 22.91
CA LEU A 403 10.31 1.48 24.11
C LEU A 403 11.39 1.84 25.13
N ARG A 404 10.97 2.24 26.35
CA ARG A 404 11.89 2.53 27.43
C ARG A 404 11.75 1.47 28.52
N GLY A 405 12.85 0.78 28.82
CA GLY A 405 12.89 -0.25 29.86
C GLY A 405 12.77 0.32 31.28
N ASN A 406 12.61 -0.56 32.24
CA ASN A 406 12.56 -0.18 33.67
C ASN A 406 13.88 0.41 34.20
N ASN A 407 15.00 0.18 33.51
CA ASN A 407 16.30 0.82 33.77
C ASN A 407 16.36 2.29 33.30
N GLY A 408 15.27 2.81 32.71
CA GLY A 408 15.19 4.17 32.22
C GLY A 408 15.87 4.40 30.87
N LEU A 409 16.37 3.34 30.19
CA LEU A 409 17.08 3.40 28.92
C LEU A 409 16.18 2.91 27.76
N TYR A 410 16.52 3.32 26.55
CA TYR A 410 15.73 3.01 25.37
C TYR A 410 16.24 1.77 24.64
N VAL A 411 15.28 1.03 24.08
CA VAL A 411 15.53 -0.12 23.21
C VAL A 411 16.07 0.36 21.86
N SER A 412 17.18 -0.24 21.43
CA SER A 412 17.81 0.01 20.12
C SER A 412 17.68 -1.22 19.21
N SER A 413 17.33 -0.98 17.94
CA SER A 413 17.30 -2.00 16.89
C SER A 413 18.68 -2.47 16.44
N GLU A 414 19.76 -1.77 16.86
CA GLU A 414 21.14 -1.93 16.39
C GLU A 414 21.25 -1.93 14.86
N ASN A 415 20.28 -1.27 14.19
CA ASN A 415 20.14 -1.23 12.73
C ASN A 415 20.10 -2.64 12.08
N GLY A 416 19.77 -3.68 12.85
CA GLY A 416 19.74 -5.07 12.39
C GLY A 416 21.12 -5.71 12.17
N THR A 417 22.20 -5.03 12.50
CA THR A 417 23.60 -5.52 12.32
C THR A 417 24.11 -6.28 13.54
N ALA A 418 23.44 -6.12 14.67
CA ALA A 418 23.74 -6.81 15.94
C ALA A 418 22.42 -7.15 16.67
N ALA A 419 22.52 -7.88 17.76
CA ALA A 419 21.39 -8.16 18.65
C ALA A 419 20.90 -6.87 19.32
N MET A 420 19.57 -6.75 19.48
CA MET A 420 18.92 -5.59 20.11
C MET A 420 19.35 -5.42 21.57
N ASN A 421 19.44 -4.17 22.01
CA ASN A 421 19.80 -3.80 23.37
C ASN A 421 18.86 -2.74 23.94
N CYS A 422 18.72 -2.68 25.27
CA CYS A 422 17.98 -1.65 26.00
C CYS A 422 18.94 -0.77 26.83
N ASN A 423 19.85 -0.08 26.17
CA ASN A 423 20.98 0.63 26.81
C ASN A 423 21.24 2.04 26.29
N ARG A 424 20.31 2.63 25.50
CA ARG A 424 20.47 3.98 24.96
C ARG A 424 19.87 5.04 25.88
N THR A 425 20.61 6.13 26.07
CA THR A 425 20.18 7.26 26.93
C THR A 425 19.29 8.27 26.21
N SER A 426 19.25 8.24 24.88
CA SER A 426 18.45 9.15 24.03
C SER A 426 17.85 8.42 22.85
N ILE A 427 16.75 8.96 22.34
CA ILE A 427 16.07 8.46 21.14
C ILE A 427 16.74 9.07 19.92
N GLN A 428 17.32 8.22 19.06
CA GLN A 428 17.77 8.52 17.71
C GLN A 428 17.08 7.57 16.75
N ASP A 429 17.61 7.38 15.52
CA ASP A 429 16.94 6.60 14.50
C ASP A 429 16.81 5.10 14.86
N TRP A 430 17.79 4.54 15.56
CA TRP A 430 17.78 3.11 15.93
C TRP A 430 16.84 2.79 17.09
N GLU A 431 16.41 3.78 17.86
CA GLU A 431 15.49 3.67 18.99
C GLU A 431 14.04 3.95 18.58
N LYS A 432 13.80 4.24 17.29
CA LYS A 432 12.48 4.48 16.72
C LYS A 432 11.98 3.25 16.00
N PHE A 433 10.75 2.88 16.31
CA PHE A 433 10.06 1.76 15.69
C PHE A 433 8.73 2.23 15.10
N ARG A 434 8.43 1.77 13.89
CA ARG A 434 7.07 1.74 13.38
C ARG A 434 6.38 0.49 13.90
N PHE A 435 5.09 0.53 14.07
CA PHE A 435 4.30 -0.67 14.38
C PHE A 435 3.03 -0.69 13.54
N GLY A 436 2.49 -1.87 13.33
CA GLY A 436 1.17 -2.05 12.76
C GLY A 436 0.43 -3.15 13.52
N VAL A 437 -0.87 -2.95 13.70
CA VAL A 437 -1.72 -3.98 14.29
C VAL A 437 -1.89 -5.09 13.28
N VAL A 438 -1.57 -6.32 13.67
CA VAL A 438 -1.90 -7.51 12.90
C VAL A 438 -3.41 -7.65 12.96
N THR A 439 -4.10 -7.11 11.93
CA THR A 439 -5.52 -7.37 11.76
C THR A 439 -5.65 -8.86 11.49
N ALA A 440 -6.44 -9.53 12.28
CA ALA A 440 -6.79 -10.92 12.04
C ALA A 440 -7.57 -11.01 10.72
N THR A 441 -6.86 -11.11 9.62
CA THR A 441 -7.36 -11.88 8.50
C THR A 441 -7.39 -13.31 9.03
N ALA A 442 -8.55 -13.65 9.64
CA ALA A 442 -8.87 -14.98 10.13
C ALA A 442 -7.67 -15.72 10.79
N ARG A 443 -7.30 -15.30 12.01
CA ARG A 443 -6.75 -16.27 12.95
C ARG A 443 -7.88 -17.24 13.21
N ALA A 444 -7.86 -18.41 12.55
CA ALA A 444 -8.67 -19.52 12.97
C ALA A 444 -8.32 -19.80 14.44
N THR A 445 -9.10 -19.23 15.34
CA THR A 445 -9.17 -19.75 16.71
C THR A 445 -9.59 -21.20 16.56
N ALA A 446 -8.75 -22.10 17.00
CA ALA A 446 -9.09 -23.52 17.13
C ALA A 446 -10.16 -23.66 18.20
N THR A 447 -11.39 -23.31 17.86
CA THR A 447 -12.62 -23.67 18.56
C THR A 447 -13.71 -23.80 17.50
N ALA A 448 -14.18 -25.04 17.34
CA ALA A 448 -15.30 -25.47 16.52
C ALA A 448 -15.20 -25.13 15.01
N PHE A 449 -14.89 -26.15 14.26
CA PHE A 449 -14.91 -26.19 12.80
C PHE A 449 -16.36 -26.07 12.31
N ASP A 450 -16.73 -24.91 11.78
CA ASP A 450 -17.91 -24.82 10.92
C ASP A 450 -17.56 -25.39 9.57
N ILE A 451 -18.31 -26.41 9.17
CA ILE A 451 -18.26 -27.04 7.86
C ILE A 451 -18.75 -26.04 6.83
N VAL A 452 -17.84 -25.32 6.17
CA VAL A 452 -18.18 -24.58 4.96
C VAL A 452 -18.08 -25.52 3.76
N THR A 453 -19.21 -25.91 3.25
CA THR A 453 -19.33 -26.59 1.95
C THR A 453 -19.03 -25.57 0.85
N GLY A 454 -17.93 -25.77 0.09
CA GLY A 454 -17.66 -25.09 -1.17
C GLY A 454 -16.26 -24.49 -1.32
N ASN A 455 -15.42 -25.12 -2.14
CA ASN A 455 -14.16 -24.62 -2.71
C ASN A 455 -12.97 -24.36 -1.76
N ALA A 456 -12.64 -25.28 -0.86
CA ALA A 456 -11.37 -25.26 -0.15
C ALA A 456 -10.21 -25.62 -1.08
N ARG A 457 -9.20 -24.74 -1.19
CA ARG A 457 -7.89 -25.09 -1.77
C ARG A 457 -7.24 -26.10 -0.82
N GLY A 458 -7.19 -27.37 -1.21
CA GLY A 458 -6.48 -28.41 -0.45
C GLY A 458 -4.98 -28.09 -0.32
N GLY A 459 -4.36 -28.47 0.80
CA GLY A 459 -2.95 -28.22 1.03
C GLY A 459 -2.42 -28.80 2.33
N ILE A 460 -1.11 -28.62 2.57
CA ILE A 460 -0.42 -29.01 3.81
C ILE A 460 0.05 -27.75 4.55
N TYR A 461 -0.16 -27.72 5.89
CA TYR A 461 0.23 -26.57 6.70
C TYR A 461 0.57 -26.99 8.15
N PRO A 462 1.58 -26.38 8.79
CA PRO A 462 2.55 -25.46 8.22
C PRO A 462 3.53 -26.18 7.28
N ASN A 463 4.07 -25.44 6.30
CA ASN A 463 5.11 -25.94 5.42
C ASN A 463 6.04 -24.76 5.04
N PRO A 464 7.28 -24.70 5.57
CA PRO A 464 7.97 -25.70 6.40
C PRO A 464 7.31 -26.00 7.75
N VAL A 465 7.57 -27.22 8.27
CA VAL A 465 7.08 -27.67 9.57
C VAL A 465 8.27 -28.10 10.46
N GLN A 466 8.19 -27.78 11.74
CA GLN A 466 9.20 -28.18 12.71
C GLN A 466 9.06 -29.66 13.11
N LYS A 467 10.19 -30.37 13.26
CA LYS A 467 10.19 -31.69 13.86
C LYS A 467 9.54 -31.64 15.26
N GLY A 468 8.66 -32.57 15.55
CA GLY A 468 7.89 -32.61 16.80
C GLY A 468 6.56 -31.84 16.75
N SER A 469 6.32 -31.05 15.70
CA SER A 469 5.06 -30.34 15.47
C SER A 469 4.03 -31.19 14.72
N VAL A 470 2.86 -30.63 14.50
CA VAL A 470 1.76 -31.26 13.77
C VAL A 470 1.60 -30.62 12.40
N LEU A 471 1.57 -31.45 11.36
CA LEU A 471 1.24 -31.09 9.99
C LEU A 471 -0.27 -31.30 9.77
N SER A 472 -1.00 -30.24 9.41
CA SER A 472 -2.38 -30.34 8.97
C SER A 472 -2.43 -30.55 7.46
N VAL A 473 -3.19 -31.54 7.01
CA VAL A 473 -3.41 -31.86 5.60
C VAL A 473 -4.89 -31.65 5.29
N ALA A 474 -5.20 -30.72 4.40
CA ALA A 474 -6.55 -30.47 3.87
C ALA A 474 -6.70 -31.08 2.48
N VAL A 475 -7.78 -31.81 2.26
CA VAL A 475 -8.02 -32.54 1.00
C VAL A 475 -8.72 -31.63 0.00
N LYS A 476 -8.12 -31.46 -1.16
CA LYS A 476 -8.71 -30.71 -2.28
C LYS A 476 -9.90 -31.51 -2.85
N GLN A 477 -11.04 -30.84 -3.05
CA GLN A 477 -12.26 -31.47 -3.58
C GLN A 477 -12.66 -32.74 -2.80
N TYR A 478 -12.70 -32.63 -1.48
CA TYR A 478 -13.02 -33.74 -0.58
C TYR A 478 -14.38 -34.39 -0.90
N ASN A 479 -14.36 -35.71 -1.05
CA ASN A 479 -15.56 -36.54 -1.18
C ASN A 479 -15.75 -37.37 0.10
N ALA A 480 -16.80 -37.10 0.85
CA ALA A 480 -17.10 -37.76 2.14
C ALA A 480 -17.43 -39.25 2.01
N ASN A 481 -17.81 -39.74 0.81
CA ASN A 481 -18.14 -41.13 0.55
C ASN A 481 -16.90 -42.03 0.31
N ALA A 482 -15.69 -41.42 0.23
CA ALA A 482 -14.45 -42.15 0.01
C ALA A 482 -13.45 -41.87 1.13
N LEU A 483 -12.65 -42.89 1.45
CA LEU A 483 -11.51 -42.72 2.37
C LEU A 483 -10.48 -41.78 1.78
N VAL A 484 -9.97 -40.89 2.61
CA VAL A 484 -8.75 -40.14 2.34
C VAL A 484 -7.56 -40.98 2.76
N GLN A 485 -6.59 -41.09 1.89
CA GLN A 485 -5.29 -41.69 2.21
C GLN A 485 -4.20 -40.62 2.03
N VAL A 486 -3.40 -40.42 3.07
CA VAL A 486 -2.23 -39.53 3.05
C VAL A 486 -0.98 -40.39 3.24
N THR A 487 -0.07 -40.34 2.27
CA THR A 487 1.19 -41.11 2.28
C THR A 487 2.36 -40.13 2.35
N LEU A 488 3.22 -40.30 3.32
CA LEU A 488 4.47 -39.56 3.44
C LEU A 488 5.61 -40.37 2.84
N ILE A 489 6.39 -39.73 1.97
CA ILE A 489 7.41 -40.38 1.15
C ILE A 489 8.71 -39.58 1.26
N ASP A 490 9.86 -40.23 1.40
CA ASP A 490 11.15 -39.56 1.32
C ASP A 490 11.59 -39.30 -0.14
N MET A 491 12.67 -38.56 -0.32
CA MET A 491 13.18 -38.23 -1.65
C MET A 491 13.75 -39.44 -2.42
N SER A 492 13.93 -40.61 -1.79
CA SER A 492 14.28 -41.85 -2.46
C SER A 492 13.07 -42.64 -2.99
N GLY A 493 11.85 -42.16 -2.70
CA GLY A 493 10.60 -42.83 -3.05
C GLY A 493 10.09 -43.83 -2.01
N LYS A 494 10.78 -43.97 -0.87
CA LYS A 494 10.39 -44.87 0.21
C LYS A 494 9.22 -44.28 1.00
N THR A 495 8.15 -45.04 1.18
CA THR A 495 7.04 -44.69 2.07
C THR A 495 7.48 -44.74 3.53
N LEU A 496 7.32 -43.61 4.23
CA LEU A 496 7.65 -43.44 5.64
C LEU A 496 6.45 -43.66 6.56
N ALA A 497 5.26 -43.24 6.12
CA ALA A 497 4.01 -43.45 6.85
C ALA A 497 2.79 -43.33 5.93
N GLN A 498 1.70 -43.96 6.34
CA GLN A 498 0.38 -43.83 5.72
C GLN A 498 -0.68 -43.56 6.77
N TYR A 499 -1.57 -42.63 6.46
CA TYR A 499 -2.69 -42.25 7.31
C TYR A 499 -3.97 -42.36 6.51
N LYS A 500 -5.06 -42.80 7.16
CA LYS A 500 -6.39 -42.90 6.55
C LYS A 500 -7.40 -42.19 7.43
N THR A 501 -8.30 -41.45 6.81
CA THR A 501 -9.38 -40.74 7.50
C THR A 501 -10.67 -40.70 6.65
N ARG A 502 -11.80 -40.43 7.28
CA ARG A 502 -13.07 -40.12 6.60
C ARG A 502 -13.42 -38.63 6.74
N THR A 503 -12.46 -37.80 7.07
CA THR A 503 -12.62 -36.34 7.17
C THR A 503 -11.80 -35.65 6.08
N GLY A 504 -12.25 -34.46 5.66
CA GLY A 504 -11.53 -33.63 4.68
C GLY A 504 -10.20 -33.04 5.19
N ASN A 505 -9.88 -33.26 6.46
CA ASN A 505 -8.65 -32.81 7.10
C ASN A 505 -8.07 -33.92 7.99
N ILE A 506 -6.72 -33.99 8.05
CA ILE A 506 -6.01 -34.87 8.96
C ILE A 506 -4.79 -34.15 9.54
N ASN A 507 -4.54 -34.37 10.83
CA ASN A 507 -3.38 -33.87 11.54
C ASN A 507 -2.34 -35.00 11.72
N ILE A 508 -1.13 -34.78 11.24
CA ILE A 508 -0.05 -35.77 11.22
C ILE A 508 1.10 -35.27 12.11
N PRO A 509 1.50 -36.02 13.15
CA PRO A 509 2.67 -35.67 13.94
C PRO A 509 3.96 -35.86 13.13
N VAL A 510 4.78 -34.79 13.07
CA VAL A 510 6.03 -34.80 12.29
C VAL A 510 7.18 -35.31 13.14
N LYS A 511 7.56 -36.56 12.95
CA LYS A 511 8.63 -37.22 13.70
C LYS A 511 9.95 -37.36 12.91
N TYR A 512 9.99 -36.81 11.71
CA TYR A 512 11.08 -37.01 10.75
C TYR A 512 12.22 -36.01 10.97
N ILE A 513 13.41 -36.36 10.52
CA ILE A 513 14.58 -35.47 10.60
C ILE A 513 14.41 -34.28 9.63
N PRO A 514 15.08 -33.15 9.87
CA PRO A 514 15.09 -32.03 8.93
C PRO A 514 15.43 -32.49 7.51
N GLY A 515 14.65 -32.07 6.55
CA GLY A 515 14.80 -32.46 5.16
C GLY A 515 13.55 -32.24 4.30
N THR A 516 13.64 -32.65 3.03
CA THR A 516 12.52 -32.57 2.08
C THR A 516 11.83 -33.94 1.97
N TYR A 517 10.50 -33.91 1.94
CA TYR A 517 9.60 -35.04 1.84
C TYR A 517 8.49 -34.77 0.84
N LEU A 518 7.79 -35.81 0.41
CA LEU A 518 6.60 -35.73 -0.42
C LEU A 518 5.38 -36.21 0.38
N VAL A 519 4.29 -35.48 0.31
CA VAL A 519 2.98 -35.85 0.88
C VAL A 519 2.05 -36.15 -0.27
N LYS A 520 1.73 -37.43 -0.50
CA LYS A 520 0.74 -37.88 -1.48
C LYS A 520 -0.62 -37.95 -0.80
N ILE A 521 -1.64 -37.33 -1.39
CA ILE A 521 -3.01 -37.26 -0.87
C ILE A 521 -3.95 -37.86 -1.91
N GLU A 522 -4.77 -38.83 -1.51
CA GLU A 522 -5.69 -39.54 -2.38
C GLU A 522 -7.09 -39.56 -1.77
N ASN A 523 -8.12 -39.24 -2.59
CA ASN A 523 -9.53 -39.30 -2.19
C ASN A 523 -10.41 -39.48 -3.44
N ALA A 524 -11.29 -40.45 -3.46
CA ALA A 524 -12.28 -40.70 -4.52
C ALA A 524 -11.69 -40.73 -5.95
N GLY A 525 -10.51 -41.36 -6.12
CA GLY A 525 -9.83 -41.47 -7.41
C GLY A 525 -8.98 -40.26 -7.78
N ASN A 526 -9.08 -39.14 -7.06
CA ASN A 526 -8.16 -38.03 -7.21
C ASN A 526 -6.87 -38.27 -6.41
N SER A 527 -5.72 -37.94 -7.00
CA SER A 527 -4.41 -38.05 -6.35
C SER A 527 -3.58 -36.81 -6.66
N TYR A 528 -2.95 -36.21 -5.64
CA TYR A 528 -1.97 -35.14 -5.83
C TYR A 528 -0.86 -35.21 -4.79
N VAL A 529 0.29 -34.64 -5.13
CA VAL A 529 1.51 -34.68 -4.30
C VAL A 529 1.92 -33.25 -3.97
N GLN A 530 2.32 -33.03 -2.72
CA GLN A 530 2.88 -31.77 -2.27
C GLN A 530 4.25 -31.98 -1.62
N LYS A 531 5.17 -31.02 -1.84
CA LYS A 531 6.47 -30.99 -1.20
C LYS A 531 6.30 -30.54 0.25
N LEU A 532 6.88 -31.28 1.20
CA LEU A 532 6.96 -30.96 2.61
C LEU A 532 8.42 -30.67 2.98
N ILE A 533 8.66 -29.58 3.66
CA ILE A 533 9.97 -29.25 4.24
C ILE A 533 9.85 -29.41 5.76
N VAL A 534 10.68 -30.28 6.34
CA VAL A 534 10.82 -30.44 7.80
C VAL A 534 12.09 -29.72 8.24
N GLN A 535 11.97 -28.90 9.28
CA GLN A 535 13.06 -28.12 9.88
C GLN A 535 13.35 -28.56 11.31
#